data_11024b1496ea4c61bd2bb94601f39270
#
_entry.id   11024b1496ea4c61bd2bb94601f39270
#
_cell.length_a   1.000
_cell.length_b   1.000
_cell.length_c   1.000
_cell.angle_alpha   90.00
_cell.angle_beta   90.00
_cell.angle_gamma   90.00
#
_symmetry.space_group_name_H-M   'P 1'
#
loop_
_entity.id
_entity.type
_entity.pdbx_description
1 polymer ?
#
loop_
_entity_poly.entity_id
_entity_poly.type
_entity_poly.pdbx_seq_one_letter_code
_entity_poly.pdbx_strand_id
1 'polypeptide(L)'
;MTPRTRRSEGGKPSYVCRKEPGGIACGARSIAADPLDALLLEAIVAYLGDDPLMQALAQRDNAEDAELADRILALRQARDDALGLFADGHLTRSELLAVQQKNAAAVAPLEAELSRRGGSRAISDLHPGETITEAWGSRGPVWQRQLVRSVIASAEIDRAAVRGSNGFDPSRVRITFVA
;
A
#
# COMPACT_ATOMS: atom_id res chain seq x y z
N MET A 1 -2.06 -10.95 -3.03
CA MET A 1 -2.01 -11.59 -4.38
C MET A 1 -1.01 -10.85 -5.25
N THR A 2 -0.28 -11.56 -6.11
CA THR A 2 0.73 -10.97 -7.00
C THR A 2 0.16 -10.90 -8.42
N PRO A 3 0.25 -9.76 -9.12
CA PRO A 3 -0.18 -9.67 -10.51
C PRO A 3 0.71 -10.56 -11.39
N ARG A 4 0.12 -11.31 -12.28
CA ARG A 4 0.83 -12.12 -13.27
C ARG A 4 0.15 -12.01 -14.62
N THR A 5 0.91 -11.58 -15.61
CA THR A 5 0.53 -11.75 -17.01
C THR A 5 0.74 -13.23 -17.37
N ARG A 6 -0.29 -13.98 -17.73
CA ARG A 6 -0.10 -15.27 -18.41
C ARG A 6 0.54 -14.98 -19.77
N ARG A 7 1.74 -15.48 -19.96
CA ARG A 7 2.46 -15.49 -21.24
C ARG A 7 1.91 -16.61 -22.14
N SER A 8 0.64 -16.54 -22.51
CA SER A 8 0.10 -17.18 -23.70
C SER A 8 -0.32 -16.04 -24.61
N GLU A 9 0.01 -16.10 -25.87
CA GLU A 9 -0.39 -15.13 -26.88
C GLU A 9 -1.86 -14.74 -26.66
N GLY A 10 -2.14 -13.47 -26.31
CA GLY A 10 -3.48 -12.97 -26.01
C GLY A 10 -4.02 -13.15 -24.61
N GLY A 11 -3.24 -13.62 -23.64
CA GLY A 11 -3.69 -13.83 -22.26
C GLY A 11 -3.87 -12.53 -21.47
N LYS A 12 -5.12 -12.23 -21.06
CA LYS A 12 -5.43 -11.08 -20.20
C LYS A 12 -4.73 -11.19 -18.84
N PRO A 13 -4.27 -10.05 -18.25
CA PRO A 13 -3.63 -10.06 -16.94
C PRO A 13 -4.58 -10.58 -15.85
N SER A 14 -4.04 -11.29 -14.87
CA SER A 14 -4.82 -11.84 -13.75
C SER A 14 -4.05 -11.80 -12.45
N TYR A 15 -4.76 -11.58 -11.35
CA TYR A 15 -4.24 -11.76 -10.00
C TYR A 15 -4.36 -13.23 -9.60
N VAL A 16 -3.26 -13.81 -9.10
CA VAL A 16 -3.19 -15.23 -8.74
C VAL A 16 -2.69 -15.38 -7.31
N CYS A 17 -3.38 -16.20 -6.53
CA CYS A 17 -2.89 -16.66 -5.23
C CYS A 17 -1.86 -17.77 -5.46
N ARG A 18 -0.57 -17.47 -5.32
CA ARG A 18 0.49 -18.48 -5.47
C ARG A 18 0.67 -19.29 -4.20
N LYS A 19 0.76 -20.60 -4.36
CA LYS A 19 1.21 -21.47 -3.28
C LYS A 19 2.74 -21.41 -3.22
N GLU A 20 3.25 -20.80 -2.15
CA GLU A 20 4.69 -20.80 -1.85
C GLU A 20 5.01 -21.86 -0.80
N PRO A 21 6.17 -22.50 -0.86
CA PRO A 21 6.59 -23.44 0.17
C PRO A 21 6.61 -22.76 1.55
N GLY A 22 5.86 -23.29 2.52
CA GLY A 22 5.71 -22.71 3.86
C GLY A 22 4.71 -21.55 3.97
N GLY A 23 4.09 -21.10 2.88
CA GLY A 23 3.10 -20.01 2.88
C GLY A 23 1.67 -20.50 3.10
N ILE A 24 0.82 -19.61 3.61
CA ILE A 24 -0.63 -19.84 3.84
C ILE A 24 -1.48 -19.69 2.56
N ALA A 25 -0.86 -19.38 1.43
CA ALA A 25 -1.54 -19.13 0.17
C ALA A 25 -2.15 -20.41 -0.43
N CYS A 26 -3.41 -20.36 -0.87
CA CYS A 26 -4.18 -21.54 -1.30
C CYS A 26 -3.80 -22.07 -2.70
N GLY A 27 -3.14 -21.28 -3.55
CA GLY A 27 -2.79 -21.64 -4.93
C GLY A 27 -3.96 -21.83 -5.91
N ALA A 28 -5.19 -21.71 -5.43
CA ALA A 28 -6.39 -22.10 -6.15
C ALA A 28 -7.31 -20.93 -6.56
N ARG A 29 -6.90 -19.68 -6.28
CA ARG A 29 -7.71 -18.49 -6.57
C ARG A 29 -7.05 -17.66 -7.65
N SER A 30 -7.80 -17.31 -8.67
CA SER A 30 -7.44 -16.33 -9.68
C SER A 30 -8.62 -15.47 -10.07
N ILE A 31 -8.34 -14.23 -10.47
CA ILE A 31 -9.34 -13.27 -10.93
C ILE A 31 -8.72 -12.39 -12.01
N ALA A 32 -9.50 -11.99 -13.02
CA ALA A 32 -9.05 -11.08 -14.06
C ALA A 32 -8.65 -9.72 -13.46
N ALA A 33 -7.52 -9.15 -13.89
CA ALA A 33 -6.99 -7.93 -13.28
C ALA A 33 -7.83 -6.70 -13.68
N ASP A 34 -8.03 -6.47 -14.98
CA ASP A 34 -8.71 -5.25 -15.45
C ASP A 34 -10.11 -5.06 -14.83
N PRO A 35 -11.01 -6.07 -14.80
CA PRO A 35 -12.31 -5.88 -14.17
C PRO A 35 -12.25 -5.82 -12.64
N LEU A 36 -11.24 -6.41 -11.98
CA LEU A 36 -11.05 -6.22 -10.55
C LEU A 36 -10.58 -4.79 -10.26
N ASP A 37 -9.62 -4.28 -11.01
CA ASP A 37 -9.12 -2.92 -10.86
C ASP A 37 -10.22 -1.88 -11.10
N ALA A 38 -11.10 -2.12 -12.07
CA ALA A 38 -12.29 -1.29 -12.30
C ALA A 38 -13.27 -1.34 -11.12
N LEU A 39 -13.55 -2.51 -10.56
CA LEU A 39 -14.40 -2.66 -9.37
C LEU A 39 -13.81 -1.95 -8.14
N LEU A 40 -12.49 -2.05 -7.93
CA LEU A 40 -11.81 -1.37 -6.84
C LEU A 40 -11.88 0.15 -6.99
N LEU A 41 -11.69 0.67 -8.20
CA LEU A 41 -11.84 2.09 -8.50
C LEU A 41 -13.28 2.57 -8.22
N GLU A 42 -14.28 1.85 -8.71
CA GLU A 42 -15.70 2.18 -8.48
C GLU A 42 -16.02 2.20 -6.97
N ALA A 43 -15.53 1.22 -6.22
CA ALA A 43 -15.71 1.15 -4.77
C ALA A 43 -15.03 2.31 -4.04
N ILE A 44 -13.83 2.72 -4.47
CA ILE A 44 -13.10 3.87 -3.91
C ILE A 44 -13.85 5.17 -4.19
N VAL A 45 -14.29 5.37 -5.43
CA VAL A 45 -15.05 6.57 -5.83
C VAL A 45 -16.38 6.64 -5.06
N ALA A 46 -17.08 5.52 -4.91
CA ALA A 46 -18.32 5.47 -4.13
C ALA A 46 -18.11 5.74 -2.62
N TYR A 47 -16.96 5.32 -2.06
CA TYR A 47 -16.64 5.52 -0.65
C TYR A 47 -16.16 6.93 -0.33
N LEU A 48 -15.28 7.50 -1.15
CA LEU A 48 -14.71 8.83 -0.92
C LEU A 48 -15.65 9.96 -1.36
N GLY A 49 -16.49 9.73 -2.37
CA GLY A 49 -17.23 10.78 -3.06
C GLY A 49 -16.29 11.77 -3.79
N ASP A 50 -16.88 12.71 -4.51
CA ASP A 50 -16.14 13.85 -5.12
C ASP A 50 -16.09 15.06 -4.15
N ASP A 51 -15.99 14.81 -2.81
CA ASP A 51 -16.16 15.83 -1.79
C ASP A 51 -14.87 16.67 -1.62
N PRO A 52 -14.93 18.01 -1.83
CA PRO A 52 -13.82 18.93 -1.52
C PRO A 52 -13.33 18.86 -0.07
N LEU A 53 -14.19 18.40 0.87
CA LEU A 53 -13.81 18.20 2.26
C LEU A 53 -12.74 17.10 2.42
N MET A 54 -12.84 16.03 1.62
CA MET A 54 -11.85 14.96 1.64
C MET A 54 -10.49 15.43 1.12
N GLN A 55 -10.46 16.32 0.11
CA GLN A 55 -9.22 16.96 -0.35
C GLN A 55 -8.60 17.86 0.73
N ALA A 56 -9.43 18.60 1.49
CA ALA A 56 -8.94 19.43 2.60
C ALA A 56 -8.41 18.59 3.77
N LEU A 57 -9.01 17.43 4.06
CA LEU A 57 -8.51 16.49 5.06
C LEU A 57 -7.18 15.86 4.62
N ALA A 58 -7.06 15.46 3.34
CA ALA A 58 -5.82 14.94 2.79
C ALA A 58 -4.66 15.95 2.84
N GLN A 59 -4.93 17.24 2.67
CA GLN A 59 -3.92 18.31 2.84
C GLN A 59 -3.46 18.49 4.29
N ARG A 60 -4.33 18.28 5.27
CA ARG A 60 -3.96 18.28 6.70
C ARG A 60 -3.03 17.12 7.05
N ASP A 61 -3.33 15.95 6.56
CA ASP A 61 -2.51 14.75 6.79
C ASP A 61 -1.09 14.89 6.22
N ASN A 62 -0.90 15.68 5.15
CA ASN A 62 0.43 15.92 4.57
C ASN A 62 1.40 16.65 5.51
N ALA A 63 0.93 17.57 6.34
CA ALA A 63 1.79 18.28 7.31
C ALA A 63 2.24 17.32 8.41
N GLU A 64 1.34 16.47 8.90
CA GLU A 64 1.65 15.44 9.89
C GLU A 64 2.55 14.34 9.32
N ASP A 65 2.38 13.98 8.05
CA ASP A 65 3.24 13.01 7.35
C ASP A 65 4.66 13.54 7.16
N ALA A 66 4.82 14.85 6.91
CA ALA A 66 6.13 15.50 6.84
C ALA A 66 6.83 15.45 8.21
N GLU A 67 6.10 15.73 9.30
CA GLU A 67 6.64 15.65 10.67
C GLU A 67 7.07 14.22 11.02
N LEU A 68 6.27 13.21 10.66
CA LEU A 68 6.62 11.80 10.84
C LEU A 68 7.86 11.41 10.04
N ALA A 69 7.96 11.85 8.79
CA ALA A 69 9.12 11.59 7.94
C ALA A 69 10.40 12.22 8.49
N ASP A 70 10.32 13.47 8.95
CA ASP A 70 11.44 14.17 9.60
C ASP A 70 11.90 13.46 10.87
N ARG A 71 10.96 12.96 11.67
CA ARG A 71 11.26 12.19 12.89
C ARG A 71 11.94 10.86 12.58
N ILE A 72 11.52 10.15 11.53
CA ILE A 72 12.18 8.93 11.06
C ILE A 72 13.60 9.24 10.58
N LEU A 73 13.78 10.34 9.83
CA LEU A 73 15.07 10.77 9.33
C LEU A 73 16.03 11.08 10.48
N ALA A 74 15.58 11.83 11.50
CA ALA A 74 16.38 12.15 12.69
C ALA A 74 16.80 10.87 13.45
N LEU A 75 15.92 9.88 13.59
CA LEU A 75 16.27 8.61 14.23
C LEU A 75 17.30 7.82 13.40
N ARG A 76 17.17 7.81 12.07
CA ARG A 76 18.15 7.16 11.19
C ARG A 76 19.50 7.85 11.29
N GLN A 77 19.54 9.18 11.32
CA GLN A 77 20.77 9.95 11.51
C GLN A 77 21.43 9.62 12.85
N ALA A 78 20.67 9.60 13.95
CA ALA A 78 21.19 9.23 15.27
C ALA A 78 21.79 7.80 15.31
N ARG A 79 21.25 6.86 14.52
CA ARG A 79 21.86 5.54 14.36
C ARG A 79 23.19 5.60 13.63
N ASP A 80 23.28 6.39 12.57
CA ASP A 80 24.48 6.53 11.76
C ASP A 80 25.58 7.26 12.54
N ASP A 81 25.20 8.24 13.37
CA ASP A 81 26.13 8.91 14.31
C ASP A 81 26.68 7.92 15.34
N ALA A 82 25.85 7.03 15.88
CA ALA A 82 26.29 5.99 16.81
C ALA A 82 27.27 5.00 16.15
N LEU A 83 27.10 4.69 14.86
CA LEU A 83 28.05 3.90 14.08
C LEU A 83 29.40 4.62 13.94
N GLY A 84 29.38 5.93 13.69
CA GLY A 84 30.59 6.78 13.66
C GLY A 84 31.33 6.73 15.00
N LEU A 85 30.64 6.97 16.12
CA LEU A 85 31.21 6.92 17.46
C LEU A 85 31.80 5.54 17.82
N PHE A 86 31.18 4.47 17.33
CA PHE A 86 31.73 3.12 17.48
C PHE A 86 33.01 2.93 16.65
N ALA A 87 33.04 3.40 15.42
CA ALA A 87 34.23 3.33 14.56
C ALA A 87 35.41 4.10 15.15
N ASP A 88 35.14 5.22 15.82
CA ASP A 88 36.12 6.06 16.50
C ASP A 88 36.55 5.53 17.88
N GLY A 89 35.96 4.40 18.31
CA GLY A 89 36.28 3.76 19.60
C GLY A 89 35.63 4.41 20.83
N HIS A 90 34.68 5.30 20.65
CA HIS A 90 33.95 5.98 21.72
C HIS A 90 32.76 5.17 22.27
N LEU A 91 32.32 4.12 21.57
CA LEU A 91 31.29 3.20 21.98
C LEU A 91 31.80 1.76 21.98
N THR A 92 31.34 0.98 22.95
CA THR A 92 31.53 -0.47 22.95
C THR A 92 30.51 -1.15 22.04
N ARG A 93 30.79 -2.39 21.63
CA ARG A 93 29.85 -3.19 20.83
C ARG A 93 28.49 -3.38 21.52
N SER A 94 28.46 -3.54 22.83
CA SER A 94 27.25 -3.72 23.61
C SER A 94 26.40 -2.44 23.62
N GLU A 95 27.01 -1.28 23.75
CA GLU A 95 26.33 0.02 23.70
C GLU A 95 25.77 0.29 22.30
N LEU A 96 26.55 0.02 21.24
CA LEU A 96 26.06 0.15 19.86
C LEU A 96 24.84 -0.75 19.62
N LEU A 97 24.86 -2.02 20.03
CA LEU A 97 23.72 -2.93 19.87
C LEU A 97 22.48 -2.44 20.64
N ALA A 98 22.66 -1.90 21.84
CA ALA A 98 21.55 -1.32 22.60
C ALA A 98 20.94 -0.10 21.90
N VAL A 99 21.77 0.80 21.34
CA VAL A 99 21.32 1.95 20.56
C VAL A 99 20.57 1.49 19.31
N GLN A 100 21.12 0.53 18.56
CA GLN A 100 20.48 0.01 17.36
C GLN A 100 19.11 -0.63 17.67
N GLN A 101 19.02 -1.41 18.72
CA GLN A 101 17.77 -2.06 19.15
C GLN A 101 16.70 -1.02 19.55
N LYS A 102 17.11 -0.02 20.36
CA LYS A 102 16.23 1.07 20.78
C LYS A 102 15.75 1.89 19.57
N ASN A 103 16.65 2.18 18.63
CA ASN A 103 16.34 2.94 17.44
C ASN A 103 15.38 2.18 16.52
N ALA A 104 15.64 0.89 16.26
CA ALA A 104 14.76 0.04 15.46
C ALA A 104 13.34 -0.05 16.06
N ALA A 105 13.24 -0.20 17.39
CA ALA A 105 11.96 -0.22 18.09
C ALA A 105 11.21 1.13 18.00
N ALA A 106 11.93 2.25 17.91
CA ALA A 106 11.32 3.57 17.74
C ALA A 106 10.91 3.87 16.28
N VAL A 107 11.69 3.41 15.31
CA VAL A 107 11.44 3.65 13.88
C VAL A 107 10.28 2.80 13.34
N ALA A 108 10.21 1.52 13.70
CA ALA A 108 9.23 0.59 13.16
C ALA A 108 7.76 1.06 13.27
N PRO A 109 7.27 1.56 14.43
CA PRO A 109 5.90 2.06 14.54
C PRO A 109 5.65 3.32 13.71
N LEU A 110 6.65 4.21 13.57
CA LEU A 110 6.53 5.42 12.76
C LEU A 110 6.48 5.10 11.26
N GLU A 111 7.29 4.14 10.79
CA GLU A 111 7.24 3.67 9.40
C GLU A 111 5.92 2.96 9.10
N ALA A 112 5.39 2.17 10.04
CA ALA A 112 4.07 1.55 9.91
C ALA A 112 2.96 2.59 9.85
N GLU A 113 3.03 3.66 10.65
CA GLU A 113 2.09 4.77 10.64
C GLU A 113 2.16 5.55 9.33
N LEU A 114 3.36 5.95 8.90
CA LEU A 114 3.58 6.64 7.63
C LEU A 114 3.10 5.78 6.44
N SER A 115 3.31 4.47 6.51
CA SER A 115 2.84 3.54 5.47
C SER A 115 1.31 3.42 5.44
N ARG A 116 0.64 3.48 6.60
CA ARG A 116 -0.82 3.52 6.68
C ARG A 116 -1.38 4.83 6.13
N ARG A 117 -0.70 5.95 6.41
CA ARG A 117 -1.08 7.29 5.94
C ARG A 117 -0.67 7.57 4.49
N GLY A 118 0.23 6.77 3.92
CA GLY A 118 0.76 6.97 2.55
C GLY A 118 -0.28 6.99 1.45
N GLY A 119 -1.51 6.69 1.77
CA GLY A 119 -2.60 6.79 0.85
C GLY A 119 -3.34 8.12 0.87
N SER A 120 -3.28 8.82 1.98
CA SER A 120 -3.66 10.23 2.02
C SER A 120 -2.86 11.03 0.98
N ARG A 121 -1.60 10.67 0.79
CA ARG A 121 -0.71 11.27 -0.21
C ARG A 121 -1.17 11.07 -1.65
N ALA A 122 -1.72 9.90 -2.00
CA ALA A 122 -2.23 9.67 -3.34
C ALA A 122 -3.45 10.56 -3.66
N ILE A 123 -4.28 10.85 -2.67
CA ILE A 123 -5.42 11.75 -2.82
C ILE A 123 -4.96 13.23 -2.87
N SER A 124 -3.97 13.60 -2.03
CA SER A 124 -3.44 14.97 -2.00
C SER A 124 -2.63 15.34 -3.24
N ASP A 125 -2.12 14.35 -3.97
CA ASP A 125 -1.43 14.55 -5.25
C ASP A 125 -2.39 14.84 -6.41
N LEU A 126 -3.72 14.82 -6.17
CA LEU A 126 -4.70 15.22 -7.16
C LEU A 126 -4.61 16.72 -7.44
N HIS A 127 -4.67 17.10 -8.71
CA HIS A 127 -4.75 18.50 -9.08
C HIS A 127 -6.13 19.09 -8.72
N PRO A 128 -6.24 20.39 -8.44
CA PRO A 128 -7.53 21.04 -8.25
C PRO A 128 -8.47 20.77 -9.42
N GLY A 129 -9.60 20.12 -9.15
CA GLY A 129 -10.59 19.74 -10.16
C GLY A 129 -10.34 18.41 -10.90
N GLU A 130 -9.22 17.73 -10.64
CA GLU A 130 -8.96 16.38 -11.15
C GLU A 130 -9.76 15.35 -10.34
N THR A 131 -10.50 14.50 -11.04
CA THR A 131 -11.24 13.40 -10.40
C THR A 131 -10.31 12.19 -10.16
N ILE A 132 -10.67 11.35 -9.18
CA ILE A 132 -9.96 10.09 -8.91
C ILE A 132 -9.95 9.20 -10.16
N THR A 133 -11.04 9.20 -10.93
CA THR A 133 -11.16 8.40 -12.17
C THR A 133 -10.18 8.88 -13.25
N GLU A 134 -10.04 10.18 -13.45
CA GLU A 134 -9.06 10.76 -14.39
C GLU A 134 -7.63 10.47 -13.98
N ALA A 135 -7.32 10.66 -12.68
CA ALA A 135 -6.01 10.34 -12.11
C ALA A 135 -5.67 8.85 -12.23
N TRP A 136 -6.66 7.97 -12.05
CA TRP A 136 -6.47 6.52 -12.21
C TRP A 136 -6.07 6.15 -13.64
N GLY A 137 -6.67 6.79 -14.64
CA GLY A 137 -6.35 6.55 -16.05
C GLY A 137 -5.01 7.15 -16.50
N SER A 138 -4.60 8.27 -15.90
CA SER A 138 -3.40 9.02 -16.29
C SER A 138 -2.14 8.62 -15.52
N ARG A 139 -2.29 8.15 -14.29
CA ARG A 139 -1.17 7.82 -13.39
C ARG A 139 -0.84 6.34 -13.42
N GLY A 140 0.41 6.01 -13.13
CA GLY A 140 0.91 4.65 -13.21
C GLY A 140 0.49 3.76 -12.02
N PRO A 141 0.78 2.43 -12.10
CA PRO A 141 0.33 1.43 -11.13
C PRO A 141 0.90 1.62 -9.71
N VAL A 142 1.94 2.41 -9.54
CA VAL A 142 2.48 2.77 -8.21
C VAL A 142 1.48 3.64 -7.46
N TRP A 143 0.99 4.71 -8.10
CA TRP A 143 -0.02 5.60 -7.55
C TRP A 143 -1.35 4.87 -7.29
N GLN A 144 -1.80 4.05 -8.25
CA GLN A 144 -3.01 3.24 -8.10
C GLN A 144 -2.95 2.33 -6.87
N ARG A 145 -1.80 1.67 -6.63
CA ARG A 145 -1.59 0.85 -5.43
C ARG A 145 -1.60 1.65 -4.14
N GLN A 146 -1.02 2.84 -4.16
CA GLN A 146 -1.03 3.74 -2.99
C GLN A 146 -2.46 4.13 -2.66
N LEU A 147 -3.24 4.56 -3.65
CA LEU A 147 -4.65 4.89 -3.49
C LEU A 147 -5.46 3.70 -2.93
N VAL A 148 -5.34 2.51 -3.53
CA VAL A 148 -6.02 1.31 -3.05
C VAL A 148 -5.69 1.03 -1.58
N ARG A 149 -4.41 1.07 -1.22
CA ARG A 149 -3.97 0.78 0.16
C ARG A 149 -4.44 1.78 1.19
N SER A 150 -4.72 3.00 0.78
CA SER A 150 -5.20 4.04 1.70
C SER A 150 -6.67 3.90 2.05
N VAL A 151 -7.44 3.45 1.09
CA VAL A 151 -8.90 3.42 1.20
C VAL A 151 -9.39 2.03 1.55
N ILE A 152 -8.71 0.99 1.04
CA ILE A 152 -9.14 -0.41 1.19
C ILE A 152 -8.23 -1.13 2.17
N ALA A 153 -8.79 -1.52 3.32
CA ALA A 153 -8.11 -2.32 4.33
C ALA A 153 -7.87 -3.75 3.83
N SER A 154 -8.86 -4.35 3.16
CA SER A 154 -8.73 -5.68 2.55
C SER A 154 -9.68 -5.88 1.38
N ALA A 155 -9.24 -6.66 0.40
CA ALA A 155 -10.08 -7.18 -0.67
C ALA A 155 -9.95 -8.71 -0.69
N GLU A 156 -11.00 -9.40 -0.22
CA GLU A 156 -11.04 -10.85 -0.17
C GLU A 156 -11.71 -11.41 -1.42
N ILE A 157 -11.09 -12.42 -2.03
CA ILE A 157 -11.60 -13.04 -3.26
C ILE A 157 -11.99 -14.47 -2.97
N ASP A 158 -13.27 -14.79 -3.09
CA ASP A 158 -13.79 -16.12 -2.93
C ASP A 158 -13.48 -17.03 -4.12
N ARG A 159 -13.61 -18.34 -3.94
CA ARG A 159 -13.43 -19.31 -5.02
C ARG A 159 -14.50 -19.13 -6.09
N ALA A 160 -14.14 -19.37 -7.34
CA ALA A 160 -15.14 -19.43 -8.42
C ALA A 160 -16.09 -20.60 -8.19
N ALA A 161 -17.40 -20.37 -8.33
CA ALA A 161 -18.42 -21.40 -8.22
C ALA A 161 -18.25 -22.47 -9.31
N VAL A 162 -17.86 -22.04 -10.51
CA VAL A 162 -17.62 -22.92 -11.67
C VAL A 162 -16.15 -22.86 -12.06
N ARG A 163 -15.49 -24.00 -12.10
CA ARG A 163 -14.07 -24.12 -12.49
C ARG A 163 -13.94 -23.87 -13.99
N GLY A 164 -13.12 -22.91 -14.37
CA GLY A 164 -12.89 -22.58 -15.80
C GLY A 164 -13.83 -21.51 -16.34
N SER A 165 -14.70 -20.91 -15.53
CA SER A 165 -15.48 -19.73 -15.94
C SER A 165 -14.54 -18.58 -16.28
N ASN A 166 -14.62 -18.07 -17.52
CA ASN A 166 -13.85 -16.91 -17.99
C ASN A 166 -14.51 -15.58 -17.64
N GLY A 167 -15.72 -15.59 -17.00
CA GLY A 167 -16.43 -14.40 -16.57
C GLY A 167 -15.88 -13.82 -15.27
N PHE A 168 -15.85 -12.49 -15.20
CA PHE A 168 -15.65 -11.79 -13.93
C PHE A 168 -16.96 -11.80 -13.14
N ASP A 169 -16.89 -12.23 -11.89
CA ASP A 169 -18.02 -12.26 -10.97
C ASP A 169 -17.70 -11.35 -9.77
N PRO A 170 -18.30 -10.15 -9.71
CA PRO A 170 -18.04 -9.19 -8.63
C PRO A 170 -18.52 -9.69 -7.26
N SER A 171 -19.51 -10.61 -7.20
CA SER A 171 -20.01 -11.15 -5.91
C SER A 171 -18.94 -11.94 -5.15
N ARG A 172 -17.87 -12.37 -5.81
CA ARG A 172 -16.73 -13.06 -5.22
C ARG A 172 -15.77 -12.12 -4.50
N VAL A 173 -15.93 -10.81 -4.66
CA VAL A 173 -15.01 -9.81 -4.12
C VAL A 173 -15.69 -9.12 -2.93
N ARG A 174 -15.08 -9.27 -1.76
CA ARG A 174 -15.53 -8.60 -0.53
C ARG A 174 -14.51 -7.53 -0.17
N ILE A 175 -14.94 -6.28 -0.21
CA ILE A 175 -14.11 -5.11 0.06
C ILE A 175 -14.39 -4.62 1.47
N THR A 176 -13.34 -4.40 2.25
CA THR A 176 -13.40 -3.74 3.57
C THR A 176 -12.59 -2.45 3.48
N PHE A 177 -13.22 -1.34 3.84
CA PHE A 177 -12.57 -0.03 3.84
C PHE A 177 -11.79 0.21 5.13
N VAL A 178 -10.82 1.12 5.06
CA VAL A 178 -10.11 1.62 6.23
C VAL A 178 -11.08 2.48 7.04
N ALA A 179 -11.15 2.25 8.36
CA ALA A 179 -12.01 3.00 9.29
C ALA A 179 -11.37 4.34 9.64
#